data_a6be4c48d4060cb71e20fa4518a79351
#
_entry.id   a6be4c48d4060cb71e20fa4518a79351
#
_cell.length_a   1.000
_cell.length_b   1.000
_cell.length_c   1.000
_cell.angle_alpha   90.00
_cell.angle_beta   90.00
_cell.angle_gamma   90.00
#
_symmetry.space_group_name_H-M   'P 1'
#
loop_
_entity.id
_entity.type
_entity.pdbx_description
1 polymer ?
#
loop_
_entity_poly.entity_id
_entity_poly.type
_entity_poly.pdbx_seq_one_letter_code
_entity_poly.pdbx_strand_id
1 'polypeptide(L)'
;VLKIILLALILILVRVWYLAVIQHDEQVVQAHKPQRRIVVQPVERATICDRFNLPLAVNKIQYNAALCYANIRQIPSVEWKKNKEGKVVRVQARSEYISRLAALLAKELSMDPVQIEDLIHGKASLFPHTPFVIKEDISEEQYFRLKMLEKDWLGIDMQRGSRRHY
;
A
#
# COMPACT_ATOMS: atom_id res chain seq x y z
N VAL A 1 -25.22 43.74 -12.43
CA VAL A 1 -24.78 42.43 -11.90
C VAL A 1 -24.46 41.47 -13.05
N LEU A 2 -25.34 41.24 -14.03
CA LEU A 2 -25.14 40.32 -15.15
C LEU A 2 -23.88 40.63 -15.96
N LYS A 3 -23.61 41.89 -16.30
CA LYS A 3 -22.44 42.33 -17.05
C LYS A 3 -21.11 42.05 -16.32
N ILE A 4 -21.10 42.17 -14.98
CA ILE A 4 -19.94 41.90 -14.14
C ILE A 4 -19.66 40.39 -14.12
N ILE A 5 -20.72 39.57 -13.99
CA ILE A 5 -20.59 38.10 -14.01
C ILE A 5 -20.06 37.63 -15.37
N LEU A 6 -20.56 38.19 -16.46
CA LEU A 6 -20.13 37.84 -17.83
C LEU A 6 -18.67 38.23 -18.07
N LEU A 7 -18.25 39.38 -17.59
CA LEU A 7 -16.85 39.84 -17.67
C LEU A 7 -15.93 38.91 -16.84
N ALA A 8 -16.32 38.52 -15.64
CA ALA A 8 -15.58 37.59 -14.83
C ALA A 8 -15.44 36.21 -15.50
N LEU A 9 -16.51 35.72 -16.13
CA LEU A 9 -16.50 34.45 -16.85
C LEU A 9 -15.56 34.45 -18.05
N ILE A 10 -15.55 35.56 -18.82
CA ILE A 10 -14.62 35.75 -19.94
C ILE A 10 -13.16 35.75 -19.44
N LEU A 11 -12.89 36.40 -18.31
CA LEU A 11 -11.56 36.47 -17.72
C LEU A 11 -11.06 35.07 -17.30
N ILE A 12 -11.94 34.26 -16.71
CA ILE A 12 -11.64 32.86 -16.36
C ILE A 12 -11.34 32.04 -17.62
N LEU A 13 -12.17 32.16 -18.66
CA LEU A 13 -11.97 31.45 -19.92
C LEU A 13 -10.63 31.79 -20.57
N VAL A 14 -10.27 33.07 -20.63
CA VAL A 14 -8.96 33.51 -21.13
C VAL A 14 -7.82 32.92 -20.30
N ARG A 15 -7.98 32.88 -18.97
CA ARG A 15 -6.96 32.29 -18.08
C ARG A 15 -6.81 30.79 -18.28
N VAL A 16 -7.90 30.07 -18.41
CA VAL A 16 -7.88 28.61 -18.68
C VAL A 16 -7.24 28.34 -20.04
N TRP A 17 -7.61 29.11 -21.07
CA TRP A 17 -6.99 28.98 -22.39
C TRP A 17 -5.48 29.23 -22.34
N TYR A 18 -5.03 30.28 -21.64
CA TYR A 18 -3.62 30.59 -21.47
C TYR A 18 -2.85 29.45 -20.82
N LEU A 19 -3.39 28.84 -19.75
CA LEU A 19 -2.77 27.71 -19.08
C LEU A 19 -2.76 26.45 -19.94
N ALA A 20 -3.84 26.20 -20.68
CA ALA A 20 -4.01 24.99 -21.48
C ALA A 20 -3.20 25.01 -22.79
N VAL A 21 -2.97 26.19 -23.38
CA VAL A 21 -2.30 26.30 -24.69
C VAL A 21 -0.87 26.82 -24.55
N ILE A 22 -0.67 27.92 -23.82
CA ILE A 22 0.65 28.58 -23.77
C ILE A 22 1.57 27.92 -22.74
N GLN A 23 1.04 27.53 -21.57
CA GLN A 23 1.84 26.90 -20.52
C GLN A 23 1.70 25.37 -20.48
N HIS A 24 1.12 24.77 -21.52
CA HIS A 24 0.88 23.31 -21.57
C HIS A 24 2.15 22.51 -21.30
N ASP A 25 3.23 22.81 -22.01
CA ASP A 25 4.49 22.06 -21.93
C ASP A 25 5.13 22.15 -20.53
N GLU A 26 5.09 23.34 -19.92
CA GLU A 26 5.60 23.51 -18.56
C GLU A 26 4.76 22.74 -17.53
N GLN A 27 3.44 22.75 -17.68
CA GLN A 27 2.53 22.03 -16.80
C GLN A 27 2.67 20.51 -16.95
N VAL A 28 2.85 20.00 -18.16
CA VAL A 28 3.12 18.57 -18.42
C VAL A 28 4.45 18.16 -17.80
N VAL A 29 5.50 18.94 -17.94
CA VAL A 29 6.80 18.68 -17.32
C VAL A 29 6.69 18.67 -15.80
N GLN A 30 5.91 19.58 -15.21
CA GLN A 30 5.66 19.60 -13.77
C GLN A 30 4.84 18.40 -13.29
N ALA A 31 3.82 17.99 -14.05
CA ALA A 31 2.99 16.84 -13.76
C ALA A 31 3.79 15.52 -13.81
N HIS A 32 4.77 15.43 -14.72
CA HIS A 32 5.64 14.26 -14.85
C HIS A 32 6.88 14.30 -13.95
N LYS A 33 7.10 15.36 -13.19
CA LYS A 33 8.20 15.38 -12.22
C LYS A 33 8.00 14.25 -11.20
N PRO A 34 8.95 13.32 -11.09
CA PRO A 34 8.84 12.24 -10.13
C PRO A 34 8.71 12.83 -8.72
N GLN A 35 7.61 12.51 -8.05
CA GLN A 35 7.48 12.86 -6.63
C GLN A 35 8.57 12.11 -5.87
N ARG A 36 9.59 12.82 -5.42
CA ARG A 36 10.63 12.25 -4.59
C ARG A 36 10.01 11.77 -3.29
N ARG A 37 9.94 10.47 -3.10
CA ARG A 37 9.60 9.87 -1.81
C ARG A 37 10.89 9.55 -1.09
N ILE A 38 11.02 10.06 0.11
CA ILE A 38 12.09 9.63 1.03
C ILE A 38 11.59 8.34 1.66
N VAL A 39 12.16 7.22 1.23
CA VAL A 39 11.94 5.92 1.88
C VAL A 39 13.08 5.75 2.87
N VAL A 40 12.76 5.86 4.15
CA VAL A 40 13.72 5.58 5.22
C VAL A 40 13.84 4.06 5.34
N GLN A 41 14.96 3.51 4.85
CA GLN A 41 15.28 2.12 5.09
C GLN A 41 16.02 2.00 6.42
N PRO A 42 15.53 1.18 7.37
CA PRO A 42 16.25 0.94 8.60
C PRO A 42 17.56 0.19 8.27
N VAL A 43 18.67 0.81 8.59
CA VAL A 43 20.00 0.18 8.44
C VAL A 43 20.24 -0.75 9.62
N GLU A 44 20.81 -1.91 9.34
CA GLU A 44 21.22 -2.85 10.38
C GLU A 44 22.33 -2.24 11.23
N ARG A 45 22.14 -2.30 12.55
CA ARG A 45 23.15 -1.82 13.51
C ARG A 45 24.28 -2.81 13.61
N ALA A 46 25.52 -2.33 13.85
CA ALA A 46 26.67 -3.20 14.07
C ALA A 46 26.52 -4.04 15.36
N THR A 47 27.16 -5.19 15.39
CA THR A 47 27.31 -6.02 16.59
C THR A 47 28.13 -5.25 17.62
N ILE A 48 27.72 -5.26 18.88
CA ILE A 48 28.48 -4.71 19.99
C ILE A 48 29.17 -5.87 20.71
N CYS A 49 30.48 -5.80 20.82
CA CYS A 49 31.28 -6.79 21.52
C CYS A 49 32.00 -6.15 22.73
N ASP A 50 32.35 -6.97 23.70
CA ASP A 50 33.21 -6.58 24.80
C ASP A 50 34.70 -6.55 24.38
N ARG A 51 35.59 -6.24 25.34
CA ARG A 51 37.04 -6.23 25.13
C ARG A 51 37.64 -7.60 24.78
N PHE A 52 36.90 -8.68 25.01
CA PHE A 52 37.29 -10.05 24.71
C PHE A 52 36.65 -10.56 23.42
N ASN A 53 36.03 -9.67 22.64
CA ASN A 53 35.28 -9.96 21.41
C ASN A 53 34.05 -10.86 21.62
N LEU A 54 33.52 -10.91 22.84
CA LEU A 54 32.26 -11.59 23.11
C LEU A 54 31.08 -10.68 22.71
N PRO A 55 30.11 -11.20 21.95
CA PRO A 55 28.98 -10.40 21.48
C PRO A 55 28.03 -10.07 22.63
N LEU A 56 27.87 -8.78 22.95
CA LEU A 56 26.92 -8.25 23.92
C LEU A 56 25.55 -7.95 23.28
N ALA A 57 25.56 -7.54 22.02
CA ALA A 57 24.32 -7.28 21.31
C ALA A 57 24.49 -7.62 19.82
N VAL A 58 23.64 -8.51 19.34
CA VAL A 58 23.64 -8.99 17.96
C VAL A 58 22.30 -8.70 17.28
N ASN A 59 22.30 -8.61 15.97
CA ASN A 59 21.08 -8.55 15.20
C ASN A 59 20.65 -9.96 14.81
N LYS A 60 19.41 -10.31 15.14
CA LYS A 60 18.76 -11.52 14.62
C LYS A 60 17.83 -11.14 13.49
N ILE A 61 17.78 -11.95 12.46
CA ILE A 61 16.84 -11.81 11.35
C ILE A 61 15.44 -11.98 11.92
N GLN A 62 14.55 -11.06 11.55
CA GLN A 62 13.13 -11.09 11.87
C GLN A 62 12.35 -11.08 10.58
N TYR A 63 11.36 -11.93 10.47
CA TYR A 63 10.46 -11.99 9.33
C TYR A 63 9.14 -11.34 9.69
N ASN A 64 8.67 -10.43 8.85
CA ASN A 64 7.44 -9.68 9.07
C ASN A 64 6.49 -9.88 7.89
N ALA A 65 5.22 -10.13 8.21
CA ALA A 65 4.15 -10.12 7.23
C ALA A 65 3.64 -8.69 7.08
N ALA A 66 3.83 -8.10 5.93
CA ALA A 66 3.36 -6.77 5.59
C ALA A 66 2.38 -6.83 4.41
N LEU A 67 1.65 -5.74 4.21
CA LEU A 67 0.71 -5.59 3.13
C LEU A 67 0.84 -4.21 2.50
N CYS A 68 0.85 -4.16 1.17
CA CYS A 68 0.87 -2.93 0.39
C CYS A 68 -0.52 -2.67 -0.21
N TYR A 69 -1.25 -1.69 0.34
CA TYR A 69 -2.60 -1.38 -0.13
C TYR A 69 -2.63 -0.80 -1.55
N ALA A 70 -1.54 -0.17 -2.01
CA ALA A 70 -1.44 0.36 -3.37
C ALA A 70 -1.70 -0.71 -4.44
N ASN A 71 -1.23 -1.95 -4.20
CA ASN A 71 -1.42 -3.06 -5.12
C ASN A 71 -2.88 -3.53 -5.12
N ILE A 72 -3.54 -3.57 -3.95
CA ILE A 72 -4.96 -3.92 -3.83
C ILE A 72 -5.84 -2.87 -4.49
N ARG A 73 -5.43 -1.60 -4.47
CA ARG A 73 -6.16 -0.48 -5.09
C ARG A 73 -6.28 -0.63 -6.61
N GLN A 74 -5.44 -1.42 -7.27
CA GLN A 74 -5.55 -1.72 -8.70
C GLN A 74 -6.85 -2.48 -9.01
N ILE A 75 -7.41 -3.21 -8.04
CA ILE A 75 -8.70 -3.88 -8.18
C ILE A 75 -9.81 -2.83 -8.13
N PRO A 76 -10.73 -2.81 -9.09
CA PRO A 76 -11.84 -1.86 -9.09
C PRO A 76 -12.70 -2.04 -7.83
N SER A 77 -13.18 -0.93 -7.26
CA SER A 77 -14.04 -1.00 -6.07
C SER A 77 -15.38 -1.68 -6.36
N VAL A 78 -15.88 -1.49 -7.58
CA VAL A 78 -17.17 -2.04 -8.03
C VAL A 78 -17.00 -2.68 -9.40
N GLU A 79 -17.49 -3.89 -9.54
CA GLU A 79 -17.65 -4.60 -10.81
C GLU A 79 -19.11 -4.95 -11.07
N TRP A 80 -19.53 -4.87 -12.34
CA TRP A 80 -20.84 -5.31 -12.76
C TRP A 80 -20.73 -6.72 -13.32
N LYS A 81 -21.21 -7.73 -12.59
CA LYS A 81 -21.20 -9.13 -13.02
C LYS A 81 -22.60 -9.59 -13.37
N LYS A 82 -22.72 -10.36 -14.46
CA LYS A 82 -23.97 -11.05 -14.80
C LYS A 82 -24.11 -12.28 -13.90
N ASN A 83 -25.22 -12.35 -13.18
CA ASN A 83 -25.56 -13.53 -12.39
C ASN A 83 -25.99 -14.68 -13.32
N LYS A 84 -26.05 -15.92 -12.81
CA LYS A 84 -26.52 -17.12 -13.55
C LYS A 84 -27.90 -16.93 -14.20
N GLU A 85 -28.69 -16.01 -13.70
CA GLU A 85 -30.02 -15.63 -14.21
C GLU A 85 -29.98 -14.50 -15.28
N GLY A 86 -28.80 -14.08 -15.73
CA GLY A 86 -28.63 -13.03 -16.73
C GLY A 86 -28.80 -11.59 -16.19
N LYS A 87 -29.13 -11.41 -14.92
CA LYS A 87 -29.26 -10.08 -14.28
C LYS A 87 -27.87 -9.51 -13.95
N VAL A 88 -27.69 -8.20 -14.23
CA VAL A 88 -26.48 -7.47 -13.87
C VAL A 88 -26.53 -7.11 -12.40
N VAL A 89 -25.61 -7.63 -11.60
CA VAL A 89 -25.49 -7.38 -10.16
C VAL A 89 -24.22 -6.58 -9.90
N ARG A 90 -24.35 -5.56 -9.03
CA ARG A 90 -23.23 -4.77 -8.54
C ARG A 90 -22.48 -5.56 -7.46
N VAL A 91 -21.21 -5.88 -7.73
CA VAL A 91 -20.33 -6.58 -6.79
C VAL A 91 -19.24 -5.64 -6.31
N GLN A 92 -18.99 -5.63 -5.01
CA GLN A 92 -17.87 -4.87 -4.40
C GLN A 92 -16.58 -5.71 -4.49
N ALA A 93 -16.00 -5.75 -5.69
CA ALA A 93 -14.89 -6.66 -6.02
C ALA A 93 -13.68 -6.48 -5.08
N ARG A 94 -13.33 -5.23 -4.73
CA ARG A 94 -12.21 -4.96 -3.82
C ARG A 94 -12.49 -5.44 -2.40
N SER A 95 -13.68 -5.19 -1.86
CA SER A 95 -14.05 -5.65 -0.51
C SER A 95 -14.06 -7.17 -0.42
N GLU A 96 -14.64 -7.83 -1.43
CA GLU A 96 -14.64 -9.30 -1.50
C GLU A 96 -13.22 -9.87 -1.61
N TYR A 97 -12.33 -9.18 -2.33
CA TYR A 97 -10.93 -9.57 -2.41
C TYR A 97 -10.22 -9.42 -1.05
N ILE A 98 -10.45 -8.31 -0.34
CA ILE A 98 -9.87 -8.07 1.00
C ILE A 98 -10.34 -9.15 1.98
N SER A 99 -11.62 -9.50 1.99
CA SER A 99 -12.14 -10.55 2.87
C SER A 99 -11.51 -11.92 2.56
N ARG A 100 -11.34 -12.26 1.28
CA ARG A 100 -10.63 -13.49 0.88
C ARG A 100 -9.16 -13.48 1.27
N LEU A 101 -8.48 -12.34 1.09
CA LEU A 101 -7.10 -12.16 1.50
C LEU A 101 -6.94 -12.25 3.02
N ALA A 102 -7.84 -11.63 3.77
CA ALA A 102 -7.87 -11.69 5.22
C ALA A 102 -8.07 -13.13 5.74
N ALA A 103 -8.97 -13.89 5.12
CA ALA A 103 -9.20 -15.30 5.46
C ALA A 103 -7.94 -16.17 5.19
N LEU A 104 -7.23 -15.92 4.09
CA LEU A 104 -5.98 -16.61 3.78
C LEU A 104 -4.90 -16.29 4.81
N LEU A 105 -4.68 -14.99 5.07
CA LEU A 105 -3.68 -14.54 6.03
C LEU A 105 -4.00 -15.01 7.45
N ALA A 106 -5.28 -15.04 7.82
CA ALA A 106 -5.75 -15.55 9.12
C ALA A 106 -5.31 -17.00 9.33
N LYS A 107 -5.46 -17.84 8.31
CA LYS A 107 -5.07 -19.25 8.35
C LYS A 107 -3.55 -19.40 8.50
N GLU A 108 -2.76 -18.66 7.73
CA GLU A 108 -1.30 -18.77 7.74
C GLU A 108 -0.66 -18.13 8.98
N LEU A 109 -1.19 -17.00 9.44
CA LEU A 109 -0.66 -16.25 10.58
C LEU A 109 -1.28 -16.64 11.93
N SER A 110 -2.30 -17.53 11.94
CA SER A 110 -3.07 -17.90 13.13
C SER A 110 -3.63 -16.66 13.86
N MET A 111 -4.30 -15.79 13.07
CA MET A 111 -4.96 -14.57 13.54
C MET A 111 -6.45 -14.60 13.18
N ASP A 112 -7.24 -13.75 13.83
CA ASP A 112 -8.65 -13.59 13.48
C ASP A 112 -8.78 -12.84 12.14
N PRO A 113 -9.54 -13.34 11.14
CA PRO A 113 -9.75 -12.69 9.87
C PRO A 113 -10.38 -11.30 9.99
N VAL A 114 -11.27 -11.10 10.98
CA VAL A 114 -11.91 -9.80 11.23
C VAL A 114 -10.88 -8.76 11.66
N GLN A 115 -9.95 -9.13 12.54
CA GLN A 115 -8.87 -8.23 12.97
C GLN A 115 -7.96 -7.84 11.82
N ILE A 116 -7.66 -8.76 10.89
CA ILE A 116 -6.85 -8.46 9.71
C ILE A 116 -7.59 -7.52 8.77
N GLU A 117 -8.88 -7.74 8.55
CA GLU A 117 -9.72 -6.89 7.70
C GLU A 117 -9.81 -5.46 8.27
N ASP A 118 -10.04 -5.32 9.57
CA ASP A 118 -10.05 -4.02 10.27
C ASP A 118 -8.70 -3.32 10.20
N LEU A 119 -7.59 -4.05 10.36
CA LEU A 119 -6.25 -3.50 10.20
C LEU A 119 -6.02 -2.99 8.76
N ILE A 120 -6.47 -3.73 7.75
CA ILE A 120 -6.34 -3.32 6.35
C ILE A 120 -7.13 -2.04 6.12
N HIS A 121 -8.40 -1.97 6.54
CA HIS A 121 -9.24 -0.79 6.36
C HIS A 121 -8.73 0.42 7.14
N GLY A 122 -8.32 0.23 8.39
CA GLY A 122 -7.79 1.31 9.23
C GLY A 122 -6.48 1.88 8.70
N LYS A 123 -5.54 1.02 8.26
CA LYS A 123 -4.23 1.46 7.76
C LYS A 123 -4.23 1.87 6.29
N ALA A 124 -5.22 1.43 5.50
CA ALA A 124 -5.33 1.78 4.09
C ALA A 124 -5.44 3.29 3.83
N SER A 125 -6.08 4.03 4.73
CA SER A 125 -6.21 5.48 4.64
C SER A 125 -4.94 6.22 5.05
N LEU A 126 -4.20 5.68 6.03
CA LEU A 126 -2.98 6.29 6.58
C LEU A 126 -1.76 6.00 5.72
N PHE A 127 -1.66 4.78 5.19
CA PHE A 127 -0.51 4.28 4.42
C PHE A 127 -0.93 3.73 3.05
N PRO A 128 -1.50 4.58 2.17
CA PRO A 128 -2.06 4.11 0.90
C PRO A 128 -1.00 3.57 -0.07
N HIS A 129 0.25 3.95 0.08
CA HIS A 129 1.34 3.64 -0.85
C HIS A 129 2.56 2.97 -0.23
N THR A 130 2.60 2.89 1.09
CA THR A 130 3.70 2.24 1.82
C THR A 130 3.21 0.93 2.41
N PRO A 131 4.03 -0.12 2.36
CA PRO A 131 3.69 -1.36 3.04
C PRO A 131 3.56 -1.12 4.55
N PHE A 132 2.59 -1.75 5.16
CA PHE A 132 2.42 -1.76 6.61
C PHE A 132 2.44 -3.18 7.15
N VAL A 133 3.03 -3.35 8.31
CA VAL A 133 3.17 -4.66 8.96
C VAL A 133 1.85 -5.07 9.59
N ILE A 134 1.41 -6.30 9.30
CA ILE A 134 0.26 -6.96 9.91
C ILE A 134 0.70 -7.76 11.13
N LYS A 135 1.77 -8.56 10.97
CA LYS A 135 2.34 -9.37 12.05
C LYS A 135 3.86 -9.34 11.97
N GLU A 136 4.47 -9.08 13.11
CA GLU A 136 5.92 -9.15 13.28
C GLU A 136 6.32 -10.54 13.79
N ASP A 137 7.58 -10.88 13.57
CA ASP A 137 8.24 -12.06 14.12
C ASP A 137 7.52 -13.38 13.77
N ILE A 138 7.23 -13.56 12.49
CA ILE A 138 6.67 -14.81 11.97
C ILE A 138 7.76 -15.86 11.78
N SER A 139 7.38 -17.14 11.81
CA SER A 139 8.34 -18.22 11.59
C SER A 139 8.89 -18.20 10.15
N GLU A 140 10.08 -18.73 9.98
CA GLU A 140 10.72 -18.84 8.67
C GLU A 140 9.85 -19.64 7.68
N GLU A 141 9.21 -20.70 8.14
CA GLU A 141 8.32 -21.52 7.32
C GLU A 141 7.09 -20.70 6.85
N GLN A 142 6.48 -19.92 7.75
CA GLN A 142 5.37 -19.04 7.41
C GLN A 142 5.80 -17.96 6.40
N TYR A 143 6.99 -17.40 6.60
CA TYR A 143 7.56 -16.42 5.68
C TYR A 143 7.69 -16.99 4.26
N PHE A 144 8.31 -18.15 4.09
CA PHE A 144 8.49 -18.73 2.76
C PHE A 144 7.18 -19.14 2.11
N ARG A 145 6.22 -19.69 2.89
CA ARG A 145 4.89 -20.01 2.36
C ARG A 145 4.16 -18.75 1.85
N LEU A 146 4.14 -17.68 2.65
CA LEU A 146 3.55 -16.41 2.25
C LEU A 146 4.31 -15.75 1.09
N LYS A 147 5.63 -15.91 1.04
CA LYS A 147 6.45 -15.40 -0.07
C LYS A 147 6.14 -16.08 -1.40
N MET A 148 5.77 -17.36 -1.39
CA MET A 148 5.29 -18.04 -2.59
C MET A 148 3.92 -17.49 -3.02
N LEU A 149 3.04 -17.20 -2.07
CA LEU A 149 1.71 -16.65 -2.32
C LEU A 149 1.72 -15.18 -2.78
N GLU A 150 2.79 -14.45 -2.53
CA GLU A 150 2.97 -13.05 -2.94
C GLU A 150 2.78 -12.86 -4.46
N LYS A 151 3.12 -13.87 -5.27
CA LYS A 151 2.94 -13.82 -6.73
C LYS A 151 1.48 -13.90 -7.16
N ASP A 152 0.68 -14.65 -6.41
CA ASP A 152 -0.71 -14.93 -6.75
C ASP A 152 -1.68 -13.96 -6.10
N TRP A 153 -1.26 -13.34 -5.00
CA TRP A 153 -2.08 -12.44 -4.20
C TRP A 153 -1.53 -11.02 -4.19
N LEU A 154 -2.27 -10.12 -4.84
CA LEU A 154 -1.94 -8.70 -4.88
C LEU A 154 -1.98 -8.08 -3.48
N GLY A 155 -0.89 -7.45 -3.11
CA GLY A 155 -0.80 -6.69 -1.86
C GLY A 155 -0.04 -7.38 -0.74
N ILE A 156 0.20 -8.68 -0.78
CA ILE A 156 1.13 -9.33 0.15
C ILE A 156 2.54 -8.78 -0.11
N ASP A 157 3.25 -8.42 0.93
CA ASP A 157 4.63 -7.92 0.89
C ASP A 157 5.39 -8.50 2.09
N MET A 158 6.31 -9.41 1.81
CA MET A 158 7.05 -10.09 2.85
C MET A 158 8.38 -9.38 3.11
N GLN A 159 8.54 -8.86 4.32
CA GLN A 159 9.69 -8.06 4.70
C GLN A 159 10.62 -8.81 5.65
N ARG A 160 11.92 -8.67 5.38
CA ARG A 160 12.96 -9.09 6.31
C ARG A 160 13.42 -7.87 7.10
N GLY A 161 13.36 -7.97 8.39
CA GLY A 161 13.90 -6.99 9.31
C GLY A 161 14.98 -7.56 10.19
N SER A 162 15.49 -6.75 11.11
CA SER A 162 16.43 -7.20 12.13
C SER A 162 15.94 -6.76 13.50
N ARG A 163 16.00 -7.66 14.45
CA ARG A 163 15.70 -7.40 15.86
C ARG A 163 16.96 -7.50 16.69
N ARG A 164 17.15 -6.53 17.57
CA ARG A 164 18.29 -6.53 18.50
C ARG A 164 18.06 -7.57 19.58
N HIS A 165 19.07 -8.39 19.82
CA HIS A 165 19.12 -9.38 20.90
C HIS A 165 20.35 -9.07 21.78
N TYR A 166 20.10 -9.02 23.10
CA TYR A 166 21.10 -8.74 24.12
C TYR A 166 21.43 -9.98 24.90
#